data_426faa0ee1e41688f6c4c329af74a14c
#
_entry.id   426faa0ee1e41688f6c4c329af74a14c
#
_cell.length_a   1.000
_cell.length_b   1.000
_cell.length_c   1.000
_cell.angle_alpha   90.00
_cell.angle_beta   90.00
_cell.angle_gamma   90.00
#
_symmetry.space_group_name_H-M   'P 1'
#
loop_
_entity.id
_entity.type
_entity.pdbx_description
1 polymer ?
#
loop_
_entity_poly.entity_id
_entity_poly.type
_entity_poly.pdbx_seq_one_letter_code
_entity_poly.pdbx_strand_id
1 'polypeptide(L)'
;MRKLRTSAAILLALFAGASAEAQVSGLTGTLIVTNKAPSTATIIDLASGRVLATLPTGQGPHEVVVSRDGRVAVVTDYGSRSGGNTLTVIDVPALKVARTISLGEYQRPHGIVFLPGDSLVAVTSESSRNVVIVSVEAGVVRRAIATQHNGSHMVGVTADGTRAYTGDIGSNTVSELNLITGEYVRSWDVPTQPEAINVTPDGSEVWVGSNATGKVSVVTPATGAITTAAEGFGWPYRVFFTPDAKTVLLPDLRREELRFVDRSRRKELARLTFTEGGPQGITMTPDGKFILQSLSRQGQVAVIDAALRKVVGHIAAGETPDGIAYTPRVTQPPR
;
A
#
# COMPACT_ATOMS: atom_id res chain seq x y z
N MET A 1 16.07 48.88 56.81
CA MET A 1 14.83 48.14 56.59
C MET A 1 14.69 47.85 55.06
N ARG A 2 15.10 46.67 54.62
CA ARG A 2 15.04 46.26 53.19
C ARG A 2 13.79 45.41 53.01
N LYS A 3 12.85 45.87 52.13
CA LYS A 3 11.65 45.13 51.79
C LYS A 3 12.00 44.12 50.66
N LEU A 4 11.87 42.83 50.96
CA LEU A 4 11.87 41.75 49.96
C LEU A 4 10.56 41.83 49.17
N ARG A 5 10.70 41.88 47.84
CA ARG A 5 9.58 41.68 46.91
C ARG A 5 9.65 40.24 46.41
N THR A 6 8.70 39.41 46.80
CA THR A 6 8.48 38.07 46.26
C THR A 6 7.70 38.20 44.97
N SER A 7 8.34 37.86 43.86
CA SER A 7 7.65 37.71 42.55
C SER A 7 7.17 36.26 42.43
N ALA A 8 5.86 36.10 42.41
CA ALA A 8 5.23 34.80 42.07
C ALA A 8 5.23 34.61 40.52
N ALA A 9 5.95 33.63 40.05
CA ALA A 9 5.92 33.21 38.66
C ALA A 9 4.69 32.28 38.48
N ILE A 10 3.71 32.72 37.71
CA ILE A 10 2.57 31.90 37.28
C ILE A 10 3.04 31.06 36.12
N LEU A 11 3.18 29.72 36.34
CA LEU A 11 3.45 28.74 35.29
C LEU A 11 2.14 28.47 34.55
N LEU A 12 1.98 29.03 33.35
CA LEU A 12 0.86 28.71 32.45
C LEU A 12 1.16 27.37 31.80
N ALA A 13 0.54 26.30 32.26
CA ALA A 13 0.57 25.00 31.60
C ALA A 13 -0.33 25.08 30.33
N LEU A 14 0.28 25.18 29.17
CA LEU A 14 -0.38 24.99 27.89
C LEU A 14 -0.73 23.50 27.75
N PHE A 15 -1.96 23.13 28.07
CA PHE A 15 -2.54 21.89 27.63
C PHE A 15 -2.77 22.02 26.11
N ALA A 16 -1.88 21.43 25.31
CA ALA A 16 -2.18 21.13 23.91
C ALA A 16 -3.32 20.10 23.90
N GLY A 17 -4.54 20.59 23.74
CA GLY A 17 -5.70 19.75 23.51
C GLY A 17 -5.49 19.02 22.19
N ALA A 18 -5.17 17.72 22.23
CA ALA A 18 -5.34 16.87 21.10
C ALA A 18 -6.84 16.93 20.72
N SER A 19 -7.14 17.55 19.60
CA SER A 19 -8.48 17.47 19.01
C SER A 19 -8.79 16.00 18.81
N ALA A 20 -9.76 15.48 19.54
CA ALA A 20 -10.31 14.15 19.29
C ALA A 20 -10.91 14.19 17.87
N GLU A 21 -10.19 13.63 16.91
CA GLU A 21 -10.75 13.43 15.57
C GLU A 21 -12.02 12.62 15.70
N ALA A 22 -13.08 13.05 15.02
CA ALA A 22 -14.40 12.45 15.15
C ALA A 22 -14.34 10.99 14.70
N GLN A 23 -14.68 10.09 15.61
CA GLN A 23 -14.80 8.67 15.34
C GLN A 23 -15.77 8.44 14.17
N VAL A 24 -15.32 7.77 13.10
CA VAL A 24 -16.17 7.49 11.95
C VAL A 24 -17.12 6.35 12.28
N SER A 25 -18.41 6.66 12.34
CA SER A 25 -19.45 5.69 12.67
C SER A 25 -19.47 4.51 11.70
N GLY A 26 -19.47 3.28 12.23
CA GLY A 26 -19.53 2.05 11.44
C GLY A 26 -18.18 1.58 10.89
N LEU A 27 -17.09 2.31 11.07
CA LEU A 27 -15.75 1.86 10.71
C LEU A 27 -15.19 1.01 11.85
N THR A 28 -14.80 -0.23 11.54
CA THR A 28 -14.23 -1.19 12.51
C THR A 28 -13.09 -1.98 11.87
N GLY A 29 -12.36 -2.72 12.68
CA GLY A 29 -11.23 -3.54 12.23
C GLY A 29 -9.88 -2.92 12.60
N THR A 30 -8.83 -3.44 12.03
CA THR A 30 -7.45 -3.00 12.29
C THR A 30 -6.80 -2.54 10.99
N LEU A 31 -6.08 -1.43 11.06
CA LEU A 31 -5.29 -0.91 9.97
C LEU A 31 -3.81 -1.01 10.32
N ILE A 32 -3.00 -1.44 9.37
CA ILE A 32 -1.54 -1.44 9.45
C ILE A 32 -1.02 -0.45 8.42
N VAL A 33 -0.16 0.48 8.84
CA VAL A 33 0.39 1.56 7.99
C VAL A 33 1.90 1.55 8.09
N THR A 34 2.59 1.51 6.97
CA THR A 34 4.06 1.67 6.94
C THR A 34 4.43 3.14 6.99
N ASN A 35 5.44 3.50 7.76
CA ASN A 35 5.96 4.86 7.89
C ASN A 35 7.41 4.89 7.40
N LYS A 36 7.64 5.46 6.24
CA LYS A 36 8.95 5.38 5.55
C LYS A 36 10.08 6.03 6.32
N ALA A 37 9.90 7.27 6.76
CA ALA A 37 10.97 8.05 7.37
C ALA A 37 11.46 7.45 8.69
N PRO A 38 10.58 7.11 9.67
CA PRO A 38 11.00 6.54 10.93
C PRO A 38 11.30 5.03 10.86
N SER A 39 11.06 4.36 9.72
CA SER A 39 11.22 2.91 9.56
C SER A 39 10.37 2.13 10.57
N THR A 40 9.08 2.40 10.59
CA THR A 40 8.10 1.77 11.49
C THR A 40 6.85 1.33 10.75
N ALA A 41 6.05 0.48 11.41
CA ALA A 41 4.67 0.20 11.03
C ALA A 41 3.76 0.52 12.22
N THR A 42 2.69 1.27 11.97
CA THR A 42 1.69 1.62 12.98
C THR A 42 0.48 0.70 12.85
N ILE A 43 0.02 0.15 13.96
CA ILE A 43 -1.20 -0.66 14.07
C ILE A 43 -2.27 0.19 14.73
N ILE A 44 -3.42 0.33 14.08
CA ILE A 44 -4.49 1.25 14.47
C ILE A 44 -5.79 0.47 14.65
N ASP A 45 -6.48 0.68 15.76
CA ASP A 45 -7.88 0.27 15.92
C ASP A 45 -8.79 1.29 15.25
N LEU A 46 -9.47 0.87 14.20
CA LEU A 46 -10.31 1.76 13.40
C LEU A 46 -11.60 2.20 14.11
N ALA A 47 -12.09 1.39 15.05
CA ALA A 47 -13.30 1.74 15.81
C ALA A 47 -13.08 2.95 16.72
N SER A 48 -11.89 3.10 17.28
CA SER A 48 -11.53 4.22 18.17
C SER A 48 -10.60 5.25 17.53
N GLY A 49 -10.01 4.95 16.37
CA GLY A 49 -8.95 5.75 15.74
C GLY A 49 -7.62 5.71 16.52
N ARG A 50 -7.49 4.85 17.55
CA ARG A 50 -6.31 4.81 18.42
C ARG A 50 -5.17 3.97 17.81
N VAL A 51 -3.97 4.50 17.92
CA VAL A 51 -2.74 3.72 17.69
C VAL A 51 -2.61 2.69 18.81
N LEU A 52 -2.58 1.40 18.45
CA LEU A 52 -2.37 0.28 19.37
C LEU A 52 -0.89 0.00 19.59
N ALA A 53 -0.10 0.12 18.53
CA ALA A 53 1.35 -0.06 18.57
C ALA A 53 2.01 0.66 17.39
N THR A 54 3.26 1.09 17.60
CA THR A 54 4.19 1.48 16.54
C THR A 54 5.41 0.58 16.66
N LEU A 55 5.63 -0.25 15.64
CA LEU A 55 6.61 -1.33 15.65
C LEU A 55 7.78 -0.98 14.73
N PRO A 56 9.02 -1.31 15.10
CA PRO A 56 10.15 -1.14 14.21
C PRO A 56 10.04 -2.09 13.01
N THR A 57 10.46 -1.64 11.84
CA THR A 57 10.65 -2.44 10.63
C THR A 57 12.11 -2.42 10.20
N GLY A 58 12.44 -3.08 9.11
CA GLY A 58 13.66 -2.76 8.38
C GLY A 58 13.57 -1.36 7.77
N GLN A 59 14.67 -0.87 7.22
CA GLN A 59 14.80 0.50 6.75
C GLN A 59 13.90 0.79 5.54
N GLY A 60 13.23 1.95 5.55
CA GLY A 60 12.42 2.43 4.45
C GLY A 60 11.29 1.48 4.05
N PRO A 61 10.37 1.13 4.97
CA PRO A 61 9.25 0.25 4.62
C PRO A 61 8.35 0.92 3.58
N HIS A 62 7.97 0.15 2.54
CA HIS A 62 7.09 0.67 1.48
C HIS A 62 5.71 0.05 1.53
N GLU A 63 5.60 -1.25 1.27
CA GLU A 63 4.31 -1.92 1.19
C GLU A 63 4.06 -2.81 2.40
N VAL A 64 2.79 -3.05 2.69
CA VAL A 64 2.33 -4.00 3.68
C VAL A 64 1.12 -4.77 3.16
N VAL A 65 1.10 -6.07 3.43
CA VAL A 65 -0.07 -6.91 3.22
C VAL A 65 -0.44 -7.63 4.50
N VAL A 66 -1.72 -7.97 4.66
CA VAL A 66 -2.22 -8.70 5.81
C VAL A 66 -2.88 -10.01 5.35
N SER A 67 -2.67 -11.10 6.11
CA SER A 67 -3.30 -12.39 5.85
C SER A 67 -4.83 -12.27 5.93
N ARG A 68 -5.55 -13.14 5.23
CA ARG A 68 -7.03 -13.10 5.17
C ARG A 68 -7.68 -13.22 6.56
N ASP A 69 -7.06 -13.97 7.45
CA ASP A 69 -7.53 -14.10 8.85
C ASP A 69 -7.13 -12.91 9.74
N GLY A 70 -6.35 -11.96 9.21
CA GLY A 70 -5.91 -10.76 9.91
C GLY A 70 -4.88 -10.97 11.00
N ARG A 71 -4.20 -12.13 11.04
CA ARG A 71 -3.26 -12.46 12.12
C ARG A 71 -1.82 -12.06 11.81
N VAL A 72 -1.45 -12.06 10.55
CA VAL A 72 -0.07 -11.83 10.12
C VAL A 72 -0.06 -10.68 9.12
N ALA A 73 0.80 -9.68 9.35
CA ALA A 73 1.14 -8.70 8.35
C ALA A 73 2.60 -8.86 7.92
N VAL A 74 2.88 -8.58 6.65
CA VAL A 74 4.22 -8.64 6.08
C VAL A 74 4.53 -7.32 5.42
N VAL A 75 5.64 -6.70 5.81
CA VAL A 75 6.12 -5.40 5.34
C VAL A 75 7.35 -5.60 4.47
N THR A 76 7.45 -4.89 3.37
CA THR A 76 8.67 -4.82 2.56
C THR A 76 9.61 -3.74 3.07
N ASP A 77 10.82 -4.13 3.44
CA ASP A 77 11.87 -3.25 3.92
C ASP A 77 12.77 -2.86 2.72
N TYR A 78 12.34 -1.86 1.99
CA TYR A 78 12.95 -1.45 0.72
C TYR A 78 14.39 -0.96 0.85
N GLY A 79 14.71 -0.40 2.01
CA GLY A 79 16.02 0.15 2.30
C GLY A 79 16.15 1.63 1.98
N SER A 80 17.38 2.10 2.06
CA SER A 80 17.79 3.46 1.70
C SER A 80 18.70 3.44 0.47
N ARG A 81 19.78 4.22 0.47
CA ARG A 81 20.77 4.24 -0.61
C ARG A 81 21.41 2.88 -0.91
N SER A 82 21.68 2.08 0.13
CA SER A 82 22.26 0.75 -0.01
C SER A 82 21.28 -0.33 -0.47
N GLY A 83 19.99 -0.02 -0.53
CA GLY A 83 18.93 -1.01 -0.72
C GLY A 83 18.69 -1.86 0.54
N GLY A 84 17.46 -2.35 0.70
CA GLY A 84 17.08 -3.35 1.70
C GLY A 84 16.93 -4.71 1.04
N ASN A 85 16.89 -5.77 1.86
CA ASN A 85 16.67 -7.13 1.40
C ASN A 85 15.96 -7.99 2.45
N THR A 86 15.06 -7.37 3.22
CA THR A 86 14.32 -8.06 4.27
C THR A 86 12.82 -7.83 4.14
N LEU A 87 12.06 -8.71 4.82
CA LEU A 87 10.65 -8.51 5.12
C LEU A 87 10.47 -8.51 6.62
N THR A 88 9.71 -7.57 7.15
CA THR A 88 9.29 -7.56 8.56
C THR A 88 7.94 -8.25 8.69
N VAL A 89 7.86 -9.31 9.49
CA VAL A 89 6.63 -10.05 9.79
C VAL A 89 6.08 -9.61 11.13
N ILE A 90 4.83 -9.20 11.16
CA ILE A 90 4.14 -8.69 12.35
C ILE A 90 3.07 -9.70 12.78
N ASP A 91 3.08 -10.09 14.05
CA ASP A 91 1.97 -10.75 14.73
C ASP A 91 0.97 -9.67 15.14
N VAL A 92 -0.10 -9.51 14.36
CA VAL A 92 -1.07 -8.42 14.53
C VAL A 92 -1.82 -8.53 15.86
N PRO A 93 -2.35 -9.70 16.27
CA PRO A 93 -2.97 -9.87 17.60
C PRO A 93 -2.03 -9.58 18.77
N ALA A 94 -0.77 -9.97 18.66
CA ALA A 94 0.20 -9.78 19.72
C ALA A 94 0.87 -8.40 19.72
N LEU A 95 0.55 -7.55 18.72
CA LEU A 95 1.10 -6.20 18.56
C LEU A 95 2.64 -6.19 18.61
N LYS A 96 3.30 -7.12 17.93
CA LYS A 96 4.76 -7.26 17.94
C LYS A 96 5.31 -7.72 16.60
N VAL A 97 6.58 -7.39 16.37
CA VAL A 97 7.36 -8.02 15.30
C VAL A 97 7.58 -9.47 15.66
N ALA A 98 7.14 -10.38 14.81
CA ALA A 98 7.31 -11.83 15.01
C ALA A 98 8.69 -12.28 14.54
N ARG A 99 9.15 -11.77 13.40
CA ARG A 99 10.47 -12.07 12.83
C ARG A 99 10.83 -11.10 11.69
N THR A 100 12.08 -11.15 11.28
CA THR A 100 12.57 -10.58 10.02
C THR A 100 12.99 -11.71 9.10
N ILE A 101 12.59 -11.67 7.83
CA ILE A 101 12.95 -12.66 6.80
C ILE A 101 13.98 -12.03 5.88
N SER A 102 15.15 -12.65 5.74
CA SER A 102 16.15 -12.25 4.74
C SER A 102 15.78 -12.78 3.36
N LEU A 103 15.86 -11.91 2.37
CA LEU A 103 15.69 -12.26 0.95
C LEU A 103 17.05 -12.60 0.28
N GLY A 104 18.15 -12.61 1.04
CA GLY A 104 19.48 -12.91 0.51
C GLY A 104 19.96 -11.89 -0.52
N GLU A 105 20.20 -12.31 -1.75
CA GLU A 105 20.66 -11.46 -2.85
C GLU A 105 19.58 -10.57 -3.46
N TYR A 106 18.31 -10.82 -3.16
CA TYR A 106 17.17 -10.08 -3.72
C TYR A 106 16.97 -8.77 -2.99
N GLN A 107 17.34 -7.67 -3.65
CA GLN A 107 17.36 -6.34 -3.05
C GLN A 107 16.19 -5.47 -3.51
N ARG A 108 15.88 -4.46 -2.69
CA ARG A 108 14.80 -3.51 -2.89
C ARG A 108 13.44 -4.21 -3.05
N PRO A 109 12.99 -4.97 -2.01
CA PRO A 109 11.64 -5.52 -2.00
C PRO A 109 10.63 -4.38 -1.98
N HIS A 110 9.69 -4.37 -2.94
CA HIS A 110 8.71 -3.30 -3.07
C HIS A 110 7.29 -3.84 -3.04
N GLY A 111 6.70 -4.14 -4.20
CA GLY A 111 5.35 -4.69 -4.29
C GLY A 111 5.25 -6.05 -3.62
N ILE A 112 4.18 -6.27 -2.85
CA ILE A 112 3.94 -7.52 -2.12
C ILE A 112 2.47 -7.89 -2.16
N VAL A 113 2.19 -9.20 -2.34
CA VAL A 113 0.83 -9.76 -2.31
C VAL A 113 0.87 -11.13 -1.64
N PHE A 114 -0.08 -11.43 -0.75
CA PHE A 114 -0.31 -12.81 -0.30
C PHE A 114 -0.86 -13.66 -1.45
N LEU A 115 -0.30 -14.84 -1.63
CA LEU A 115 -0.86 -15.85 -2.52
C LEU A 115 -2.04 -16.58 -1.85
N PRO A 116 -2.96 -17.19 -2.60
CA PRO A 116 -4.05 -17.98 -2.03
C PRO A 116 -3.57 -19.00 -0.99
N GLY A 117 -4.24 -19.00 0.19
CA GLY A 117 -3.85 -19.85 1.31
C GLY A 117 -2.95 -19.17 2.34
N ASP A 118 -2.54 -17.90 2.13
CA ASP A 118 -1.84 -17.03 3.09
C ASP A 118 -0.53 -17.58 3.67
N SER A 119 0.03 -18.63 3.10
CA SER A 119 1.32 -19.21 3.51
C SER A 119 2.52 -18.63 2.76
N LEU A 120 2.27 -18.10 1.58
CA LEU A 120 3.28 -17.53 0.69
C LEU A 120 2.94 -16.08 0.34
N VAL A 121 3.98 -15.26 0.16
CA VAL A 121 3.88 -13.95 -0.47
C VAL A 121 4.70 -13.90 -1.76
N ALA A 122 4.20 -13.20 -2.77
CA ALA A 122 4.94 -12.79 -3.94
C ALA A 122 5.45 -11.37 -3.71
N VAL A 123 6.75 -11.15 -3.88
CA VAL A 123 7.43 -9.88 -3.60
C VAL A 123 8.27 -9.50 -4.80
N THR A 124 8.15 -8.27 -5.30
CA THR A 124 9.10 -7.77 -6.29
C THR A 124 10.44 -7.46 -5.64
N SER A 125 11.52 -7.81 -6.33
CA SER A 125 12.88 -7.37 -6.01
C SER A 125 13.35 -6.46 -7.13
N GLU A 126 13.18 -5.16 -6.94
CA GLU A 126 13.33 -4.16 -8.00
C GLU A 126 14.73 -4.16 -8.61
N SER A 127 15.77 -4.15 -7.77
CA SER A 127 17.16 -4.12 -8.23
C SER A 127 17.61 -5.45 -8.83
N SER A 128 17.02 -6.57 -8.42
CA SER A 128 17.42 -7.90 -8.87
C SER A 128 16.56 -8.41 -10.03
N ARG A 129 15.54 -7.66 -10.45
CA ARG A 129 14.65 -8.00 -11.58
C ARG A 129 13.95 -9.35 -11.40
N ASN A 130 13.39 -9.56 -10.21
CA ASN A 130 12.72 -10.80 -9.86
C ASN A 130 11.39 -10.54 -9.15
N VAL A 131 10.49 -11.49 -9.25
CA VAL A 131 9.44 -11.74 -8.27
C VAL A 131 9.86 -12.92 -7.41
N VAL A 132 9.96 -12.69 -6.11
CA VAL A 132 10.43 -13.67 -5.13
C VAL A 132 9.24 -14.25 -4.38
N ILE A 133 9.12 -15.56 -4.34
CA ILE A 133 8.08 -16.27 -3.58
C ILE A 133 8.66 -16.66 -2.23
N VAL A 134 8.07 -16.17 -1.15
CA VAL A 134 8.58 -16.32 0.21
C VAL A 134 7.56 -17.05 1.07
N SER A 135 8.02 -18.09 1.78
CA SER A 135 7.21 -18.73 2.82
C SER A 135 7.29 -17.90 4.09
N VAL A 136 6.14 -17.35 4.50
CA VAL A 136 6.06 -16.48 5.68
C VAL A 136 6.28 -17.28 6.96
N GLU A 137 5.71 -18.50 7.04
CA GLU A 137 5.86 -19.38 8.21
C GLU A 137 7.30 -19.92 8.33
N ALA A 138 7.85 -20.46 7.24
CA ALA A 138 9.22 -21.01 7.26
C ALA A 138 10.30 -19.91 7.30
N GLY A 139 9.97 -18.66 6.90
CA GLY A 139 10.91 -17.54 6.87
C GLY A 139 11.99 -17.68 5.79
N VAL A 140 11.67 -18.29 4.64
CA VAL A 140 12.63 -18.57 3.58
C VAL A 140 12.09 -18.26 2.20
N VAL A 141 12.99 -17.86 1.29
CA VAL A 141 12.71 -17.78 -0.14
C VAL A 141 12.51 -19.20 -0.70
N ARG A 142 11.38 -19.41 -1.34
CA ARG A 142 11.03 -20.68 -1.99
C ARG A 142 11.41 -20.72 -3.46
N ARG A 143 11.27 -19.58 -4.13
CA ARG A 143 11.53 -19.46 -5.57
C ARG A 143 11.78 -18.00 -5.91
N ALA A 144 12.58 -17.72 -6.91
CA ALA A 144 12.67 -16.45 -7.60
C ALA A 144 12.37 -16.64 -9.08
N ILE A 145 11.61 -15.74 -9.66
CA ILE A 145 11.20 -15.74 -11.06
C ILE A 145 11.74 -14.47 -11.70
N ALA A 146 12.68 -14.60 -12.62
CA ALA A 146 13.24 -13.45 -13.32
C ALA A 146 12.20 -12.80 -14.22
N THR A 147 12.05 -11.47 -14.11
CA THR A 147 11.14 -10.68 -14.97
C THR A 147 11.80 -10.32 -16.30
N GLN A 148 13.12 -10.51 -16.42
CA GLN A 148 13.95 -10.13 -17.57
C GLN A 148 14.01 -8.64 -17.87
N HIS A 149 13.33 -7.81 -17.08
CA HIS A 149 13.20 -6.36 -17.23
C HIS A 149 13.70 -5.60 -15.98
N ASN A 150 14.10 -4.35 -16.17
CA ASN A 150 14.66 -3.53 -15.10
C ASN A 150 13.56 -2.83 -14.29
N GLY A 151 13.73 -2.81 -12.96
CA GLY A 151 12.89 -2.03 -12.09
C GLY A 151 11.48 -2.60 -11.91
N SER A 152 11.37 -3.92 -11.71
CA SER A 152 10.08 -4.58 -11.39
C SER A 152 9.58 -4.07 -10.05
N HIS A 153 8.65 -3.12 -10.07
CA HIS A 153 8.31 -2.26 -8.93
C HIS A 153 7.12 -2.80 -8.14
N MET A 154 5.93 -2.71 -8.70
CA MET A 154 4.73 -3.28 -8.08
C MET A 154 4.34 -4.61 -8.73
N VAL A 155 3.55 -5.42 -8.00
CA VAL A 155 3.05 -6.71 -8.50
C VAL A 155 1.53 -6.80 -8.28
N GLY A 156 0.83 -7.24 -9.32
CA GLY A 156 -0.56 -7.71 -9.25
C GLY A 156 -0.59 -9.22 -9.49
N VAL A 157 -1.40 -9.94 -8.70
CA VAL A 157 -1.56 -11.40 -8.81
C VAL A 157 -3.02 -11.72 -9.07
N THR A 158 -3.29 -12.66 -9.99
CA THR A 158 -4.66 -13.14 -10.27
C THR A 158 -5.26 -13.82 -9.04
N ALA A 159 -6.59 -13.76 -8.87
CA ALA A 159 -7.25 -14.28 -7.69
C ALA A 159 -7.03 -15.79 -7.45
N ASP A 160 -6.76 -16.55 -8.51
CA ASP A 160 -6.39 -17.98 -8.45
C ASP A 160 -4.91 -18.23 -8.09
N GLY A 161 -4.09 -17.16 -8.01
CA GLY A 161 -2.67 -17.23 -7.68
C GLY A 161 -1.80 -17.86 -8.78
N THR A 162 -2.29 -17.98 -10.02
CA THR A 162 -1.54 -18.67 -11.09
C THR A 162 -0.66 -17.72 -11.91
N ARG A 163 -1.00 -16.43 -11.96
CA ARG A 163 -0.28 -15.41 -12.73
C ARG A 163 0.08 -14.21 -11.88
N ALA A 164 1.24 -13.64 -12.14
CA ALA A 164 1.65 -12.34 -11.62
C ALA A 164 2.01 -11.40 -12.78
N TYR A 165 1.78 -10.11 -12.54
CA TYR A 165 2.13 -9.03 -13.47
C TYR A 165 2.94 -7.99 -12.74
N THR A 166 4.06 -7.54 -13.32
CA THR A 166 4.89 -6.47 -12.76
C THR A 166 4.93 -5.25 -13.67
N GLY A 167 4.89 -4.06 -13.09
CA GLY A 167 5.28 -2.83 -13.78
C GLY A 167 6.78 -2.67 -13.67
N ASP A 168 7.48 -2.65 -14.82
CA ASP A 168 8.94 -2.61 -14.88
C ASP A 168 9.37 -1.19 -15.25
N ILE A 169 9.56 -0.34 -14.23
CA ILE A 169 9.78 1.12 -14.39
C ILE A 169 10.97 1.42 -15.29
N GLY A 170 12.05 0.65 -15.16
CA GLY A 170 13.29 0.88 -15.90
C GLY A 170 13.27 0.37 -17.33
N SER A 171 12.31 -0.47 -17.71
CA SER A 171 12.16 -1.05 -19.05
C SER A 171 10.92 -0.56 -19.80
N ASN A 172 9.99 0.12 -19.12
CA ASN A 172 8.72 0.56 -19.69
C ASN A 172 7.84 -0.60 -20.17
N THR A 173 7.83 -1.69 -19.42
CA THR A 173 7.08 -2.90 -19.75
C THR A 173 6.16 -3.32 -18.62
N VAL A 174 5.19 -4.15 -18.97
CA VAL A 174 4.47 -5.02 -18.03
C VAL A 174 4.89 -6.44 -18.32
N SER A 175 5.43 -7.16 -17.34
CA SER A 175 5.79 -8.57 -17.45
C SER A 175 4.70 -9.47 -16.90
N GLU A 176 4.45 -10.59 -17.59
CA GLU A 176 3.60 -11.69 -17.13
C GLU A 176 4.47 -12.87 -16.69
N LEU A 177 4.19 -13.38 -15.49
CA LEU A 177 4.87 -14.51 -14.89
C LEU A 177 3.87 -15.63 -14.57
N ASN A 178 4.27 -16.86 -14.80
CA ASN A 178 3.54 -18.04 -14.35
C ASN A 178 4.05 -18.47 -12.97
N LEU A 179 3.22 -18.29 -11.95
CA LEU A 179 3.59 -18.61 -10.57
C LEU A 179 3.64 -20.12 -10.29
N ILE A 180 2.96 -20.92 -11.09
CA ILE A 180 2.93 -22.39 -10.94
C ILE A 180 4.22 -23.00 -11.47
N THR A 181 4.60 -22.69 -12.73
CA THR A 181 5.82 -23.20 -13.34
C THR A 181 7.07 -22.44 -12.86
N GLY A 182 6.92 -21.18 -12.46
CA GLY A 182 8.02 -20.31 -12.08
C GLY A 182 8.75 -19.72 -13.30
N GLU A 183 8.04 -19.44 -14.36
CA GLU A 183 8.60 -18.98 -15.62
C GLU A 183 8.10 -17.58 -15.99
N TYR A 184 8.97 -16.82 -16.63
CA TYR A 184 8.58 -15.65 -17.39
C TYR A 184 7.78 -16.10 -18.63
N VAL A 185 6.64 -15.44 -18.87
CA VAL A 185 5.76 -15.77 -20.00
C VAL A 185 6.00 -14.83 -21.18
N ARG A 186 5.86 -13.53 -20.93
CA ARG A 186 5.99 -12.47 -21.94
C ARG A 186 5.95 -11.09 -21.28
N SER A 187 6.12 -10.05 -22.09
CA SER A 187 5.90 -8.66 -21.69
C SER A 187 5.18 -7.86 -22.78
N TRP A 188 4.71 -6.69 -22.38
CA TRP A 188 4.12 -5.68 -23.26
C TRP A 188 4.76 -4.34 -23.01
N ASP A 189 5.09 -3.63 -24.09
CA ASP A 189 5.55 -2.25 -24.01
C ASP A 189 4.38 -1.34 -23.58
N VAL A 190 4.58 -0.55 -22.56
CA VAL A 190 3.57 0.39 -22.03
C VAL A 190 4.19 1.79 -21.92
N PRO A 191 3.37 2.84 -21.71
CA PRO A 191 3.91 4.19 -21.55
C PRO A 191 4.94 4.27 -20.42
N THR A 192 5.89 5.20 -20.57
CA THR A 192 7.12 5.32 -19.77
C THR A 192 6.88 5.41 -18.26
N GLN A 193 7.72 4.69 -17.51
CA GLN A 193 7.71 4.57 -16.05
C GLN A 193 6.40 3.98 -15.50
N PRO A 194 6.07 2.72 -15.83
CA PRO A 194 4.93 2.00 -15.26
C PRO A 194 5.21 1.63 -13.81
N GLU A 195 4.61 2.36 -12.87
CA GLU A 195 4.79 2.14 -11.42
C GLU A 195 3.59 1.41 -10.81
N ALA A 196 2.42 2.05 -10.88
CA ALA A 196 1.19 1.48 -10.37
C ALA A 196 0.72 0.32 -11.24
N ILE A 197 0.45 -0.84 -10.65
CA ILE A 197 -0.12 -1.98 -11.39
C ILE A 197 -1.10 -2.75 -10.50
N ASN A 198 -2.15 -3.25 -11.11
CA ASN A 198 -2.99 -4.28 -10.53
C ASN A 198 -3.72 -5.05 -11.63
N VAL A 199 -4.17 -6.26 -11.30
CA VAL A 199 -4.93 -7.13 -12.20
C VAL A 199 -6.35 -7.31 -11.68
N THR A 200 -7.33 -7.34 -12.57
CA THR A 200 -8.72 -7.62 -12.18
C THR A 200 -8.86 -9.01 -11.59
N PRO A 201 -9.82 -9.23 -10.67
CA PRO A 201 -9.99 -10.54 -10.04
C PRO A 201 -10.19 -11.70 -11.01
N ASP A 202 -10.80 -11.44 -12.17
CA ASP A 202 -11.01 -12.40 -13.26
C ASP A 202 -9.77 -12.58 -14.17
N GLY A 203 -8.69 -11.83 -13.93
CA GLY A 203 -7.47 -11.86 -14.74
C GLY A 203 -7.61 -11.26 -16.15
N SER A 204 -8.77 -10.69 -16.49
CA SER A 204 -9.05 -10.22 -17.85
C SER A 204 -8.32 -8.93 -18.23
N GLU A 205 -7.96 -8.09 -17.26
CA GLU A 205 -7.34 -6.79 -17.48
C GLU A 205 -6.23 -6.53 -16.46
N VAL A 206 -5.10 -6.02 -16.96
CA VAL A 206 -4.02 -5.48 -16.14
C VAL A 206 -3.98 -3.97 -16.34
N TRP A 207 -4.25 -3.24 -15.25
CA TRP A 207 -4.22 -1.79 -15.24
C TRP A 207 -2.86 -1.30 -14.79
N VAL A 208 -2.29 -0.36 -15.50
CA VAL A 208 -0.95 0.16 -15.23
C VAL A 208 -0.90 1.67 -15.34
N GLY A 209 -0.41 2.34 -14.32
CA GLY A 209 -0.19 3.78 -14.26
C GLY A 209 1.26 4.13 -14.59
N SER A 210 1.45 5.04 -15.54
CA SER A 210 2.75 5.46 -16.06
C SER A 210 3.07 6.89 -15.64
N ASN A 211 4.07 7.05 -14.79
CA ASN A 211 4.38 8.31 -14.11
C ASN A 211 4.85 9.42 -15.05
N ALA A 212 5.70 9.07 -16.03
CA ALA A 212 6.27 10.08 -16.93
C ALA A 212 5.24 10.63 -17.92
N THR A 213 4.21 9.86 -18.24
CA THR A 213 3.19 10.24 -19.23
C THR A 213 1.88 10.67 -18.60
N GLY A 214 1.66 10.36 -17.32
CA GLY A 214 0.40 10.60 -16.62
C GLY A 214 -0.77 9.83 -17.22
N LYS A 215 -0.51 8.66 -17.82
CA LYS A 215 -1.51 7.77 -18.41
C LYS A 215 -1.74 6.55 -17.53
N VAL A 216 -2.96 6.08 -17.54
CA VAL A 216 -3.34 4.76 -17.03
C VAL A 216 -3.78 3.92 -18.20
N SER A 217 -3.03 2.86 -18.47
CA SER A 217 -3.29 1.92 -19.57
C SER A 217 -3.88 0.62 -19.05
N VAL A 218 -4.54 -0.12 -19.94
CA VAL A 218 -5.05 -1.46 -19.69
C VAL A 218 -4.46 -2.40 -20.72
N VAL A 219 -3.76 -3.40 -20.24
CA VAL A 219 -3.34 -4.56 -21.03
C VAL A 219 -4.40 -5.63 -20.89
N THR A 220 -4.84 -6.19 -22.02
CA THR A 220 -5.71 -7.37 -22.08
C THR A 220 -4.86 -8.61 -22.34
N PRO A 221 -4.53 -9.45 -21.33
CA PRO A 221 -3.57 -10.53 -21.50
C PRO A 221 -3.95 -11.53 -22.58
N ALA A 222 -5.24 -11.81 -22.76
CA ALA A 222 -5.72 -12.77 -23.74
C ALA A 222 -5.41 -12.39 -25.20
N THR A 223 -5.39 -11.09 -25.52
CA THR A 223 -5.20 -10.58 -26.88
C THR A 223 -3.90 -9.82 -27.07
N GLY A 224 -3.27 -9.38 -25.96
CA GLY A 224 -2.14 -8.47 -25.98
C GLY A 224 -2.51 -7.01 -26.30
N ALA A 225 -3.79 -6.69 -26.42
CA ALA A 225 -4.25 -5.34 -26.71
C ALA A 225 -3.96 -4.38 -25.53
N ILE A 226 -3.50 -3.18 -25.85
CA ILE A 226 -3.24 -2.11 -24.90
C ILE A 226 -4.11 -0.91 -25.25
N THR A 227 -4.85 -0.42 -24.26
CA THR A 227 -5.72 0.76 -24.43
C THR A 227 -5.47 1.76 -23.30
N THR A 228 -5.69 3.04 -23.56
CA THR A 228 -5.68 4.08 -22.51
C THR A 228 -7.01 4.08 -21.79
N ALA A 229 -7.00 3.89 -20.49
CA ALA A 229 -8.21 3.93 -19.65
C ALA A 229 -8.46 5.32 -19.04
N ALA A 230 -7.40 6.04 -18.68
CA ALA A 230 -7.47 7.39 -18.14
C ALA A 230 -6.15 8.12 -18.37
N GLU A 231 -6.19 9.46 -18.37
CA GLU A 231 -5.00 10.29 -18.60
C GLU A 231 -5.06 11.60 -17.82
N GLY A 232 -4.00 12.41 -17.92
CA GLY A 232 -3.93 13.69 -17.25
C GLY A 232 -3.58 13.56 -15.76
N PHE A 233 -2.92 12.48 -15.35
CA PHE A 233 -2.33 12.33 -14.03
C PHE A 233 -0.98 13.06 -13.95
N GLY A 234 -0.62 13.47 -12.73
CA GLY A 234 0.74 13.94 -12.44
C GLY A 234 1.66 12.78 -12.05
N TRP A 235 1.13 11.84 -11.27
CA TRP A 235 1.80 10.61 -10.83
C TRP A 235 0.76 9.59 -10.38
N PRO A 236 0.22 8.72 -11.27
CA PRO A 236 -0.70 7.66 -10.88
C PRO A 236 0.05 6.65 -10.00
N TYR A 237 -0.19 6.70 -8.68
CA TYR A 237 0.65 6.03 -7.68
C TYR A 237 0.22 4.60 -7.39
N ARG A 238 -1.09 4.31 -7.43
CA ARG A 238 -1.66 2.97 -7.23
C ARG A 238 -2.83 2.72 -8.16
N VAL A 239 -3.11 1.45 -8.38
CA VAL A 239 -4.35 0.97 -8.99
C VAL A 239 -5.06 0.09 -7.96
N PHE A 240 -6.26 0.43 -7.56
CA PHE A 240 -7.05 -0.34 -6.61
C PHE A 240 -8.48 -0.56 -7.17
N PHE A 241 -8.93 -1.81 -7.19
CA PHE A 241 -10.29 -2.15 -7.59
C PHE A 241 -11.20 -2.21 -6.36
N THR A 242 -12.40 -1.64 -6.49
CA THR A 242 -13.46 -1.88 -5.48
C THR A 242 -13.79 -3.38 -5.39
N PRO A 243 -14.34 -3.88 -4.26
CA PRO A 243 -14.65 -5.31 -4.10
C PRO A 243 -15.55 -5.89 -5.19
N ASP A 244 -16.42 -5.09 -5.79
CA ASP A 244 -17.25 -5.48 -6.93
C ASP A 244 -16.56 -5.31 -8.30
N ALA A 245 -15.32 -4.85 -8.30
CA ALA A 245 -14.48 -4.56 -9.46
C ALA A 245 -15.11 -3.62 -10.51
N LYS A 246 -16.12 -2.81 -10.14
CA LYS A 246 -16.77 -1.86 -11.06
C LYS A 246 -16.08 -0.51 -11.12
N THR A 247 -15.47 -0.11 -10.00
CA THR A 247 -14.74 1.17 -9.90
C THR A 247 -13.26 0.91 -9.68
N VAL A 248 -12.44 1.70 -10.35
CA VAL A 248 -11.00 1.73 -10.15
C VAL A 248 -10.65 3.02 -9.42
N LEU A 249 -9.95 2.88 -8.32
CA LEU A 249 -9.46 3.98 -7.49
C LEU A 249 -8.00 4.24 -7.86
N LEU A 250 -7.69 5.47 -8.24
CA LEU A 250 -6.40 5.88 -8.77
C LEU A 250 -5.89 7.09 -8.00
N PRO A 251 -5.08 6.91 -6.93
CA PRO A 251 -4.39 8.01 -6.27
C PRO A 251 -3.38 8.67 -7.22
N ASP A 252 -3.38 9.99 -7.25
CA ASP A 252 -2.40 10.81 -7.97
C ASP A 252 -1.55 11.58 -6.96
N LEU A 253 -0.34 11.10 -6.72
CA LEU A 253 0.57 11.64 -5.72
C LEU A 253 0.93 13.10 -5.96
N ARG A 254 1.14 13.47 -7.24
CA ARG A 254 1.61 14.81 -7.59
C ARG A 254 0.49 15.84 -7.71
N ARG A 255 -0.70 15.40 -8.18
CA ARG A 255 -1.88 16.26 -8.22
C ARG A 255 -2.68 16.28 -6.92
N GLU A 256 -2.30 15.42 -5.96
CA GLU A 256 -2.95 15.33 -4.65
C GLU A 256 -4.43 14.97 -4.76
N GLU A 257 -4.74 14.05 -5.66
CA GLU A 257 -6.09 13.62 -5.98
C GLU A 257 -6.28 12.12 -5.77
N LEU A 258 -7.51 11.72 -5.49
CA LEU A 258 -7.99 10.36 -5.69
C LEU A 258 -9.07 10.40 -6.77
N ARG A 259 -8.85 9.68 -7.88
CA ARG A 259 -9.82 9.60 -8.96
C ARG A 259 -10.59 8.29 -8.91
N PHE A 260 -11.88 8.38 -9.16
CA PHE A 260 -12.80 7.25 -9.26
C PHE A 260 -13.11 7.04 -10.74
N VAL A 261 -12.77 5.90 -11.28
CA VAL A 261 -12.97 5.59 -12.72
C VAL A 261 -13.89 4.40 -12.88
N ASP A 262 -14.95 4.52 -13.69
CA ASP A 262 -15.77 3.38 -14.11
C ASP A 262 -14.93 2.42 -14.95
N ARG A 263 -14.77 1.17 -14.46
CA ARG A 263 -13.92 0.18 -15.12
C ARG A 263 -14.40 -0.10 -16.56
N SER A 264 -15.69 -0.30 -16.74
CA SER A 264 -16.24 -0.73 -18.03
C SER A 264 -16.31 0.40 -19.07
N ARG A 265 -16.64 1.61 -18.62
CA ARG A 265 -16.80 2.77 -19.51
C ARG A 265 -15.52 3.58 -19.70
N ARG A 266 -14.48 3.31 -18.89
CA ARG A 266 -13.23 4.11 -18.88
C ARG A 266 -13.51 5.60 -18.67
N LYS A 267 -14.47 5.90 -17.80
CA LYS A 267 -14.91 7.28 -17.55
C LYS A 267 -14.67 7.64 -16.09
N GLU A 268 -14.11 8.81 -15.86
CA GLU A 268 -14.00 9.37 -14.52
C GLU A 268 -15.40 9.66 -13.96
N LEU A 269 -15.67 9.14 -12.77
CA LEU A 269 -16.93 9.31 -12.04
C LEU A 269 -16.87 10.47 -11.05
N ALA A 270 -15.69 10.67 -10.43
CA ALA A 270 -15.45 11.70 -9.43
C ALA A 270 -13.96 11.82 -9.16
N ARG A 271 -13.56 12.90 -8.49
CA ARG A 271 -12.25 13.06 -7.85
C ARG A 271 -12.38 13.75 -6.51
N LEU A 272 -11.45 13.42 -5.61
CA LEU A 272 -11.23 14.09 -4.34
C LEU A 272 -9.86 14.72 -4.37
N THR A 273 -9.74 15.93 -3.80
CA THR A 273 -8.46 16.63 -3.65
C THR A 273 -8.04 16.61 -2.19
N PHE A 274 -6.77 16.34 -1.94
CA PHE A 274 -6.15 16.35 -0.62
C PHE A 274 -5.10 17.47 -0.59
N THR A 275 -5.45 18.62 -0.06
CA THR A 275 -4.50 19.76 -0.01
C THR A 275 -3.27 19.36 0.81
N GLU A 276 -2.08 19.42 0.19
CA GLU A 276 -0.79 19.01 0.77
C GLU A 276 -0.79 17.56 1.32
N GLY A 277 -1.69 16.70 0.82
CA GLY A 277 -1.89 15.35 1.35
C GLY A 277 -0.83 14.35 0.93
N GLY A 278 -0.46 14.35 -0.35
CA GLY A 278 0.43 13.35 -0.93
C GLY A 278 -0.14 11.94 -0.83
N PRO A 279 -1.26 11.63 -1.52
CA PRO A 279 -1.92 10.31 -1.43
C PRO A 279 -1.04 9.21 -2.02
N GLN A 280 -0.77 8.16 -1.25
CA GLN A 280 0.07 7.02 -1.63
C GLN A 280 -0.70 5.70 -1.54
N GLY A 281 -0.52 4.94 -0.47
CA GLY A 281 -1.19 3.65 -0.28
C GLY A 281 -2.69 3.78 -0.11
N ILE A 282 -3.43 2.82 -0.63
CA ILE A 282 -4.90 2.79 -0.58
C ILE A 282 -5.39 1.39 -0.29
N THR A 283 -6.41 1.29 0.55
CA THR A 283 -7.17 0.06 0.78
C THR A 283 -8.64 0.38 1.02
N MET A 284 -9.48 -0.65 1.13
CA MET A 284 -10.91 -0.48 1.30
C MET A 284 -11.47 -1.56 2.23
N THR A 285 -12.52 -1.24 2.98
CA THR A 285 -13.25 -2.24 3.73
C THR A 285 -13.93 -3.25 2.80
N PRO A 286 -13.99 -4.55 3.14
CA PRO A 286 -14.54 -5.59 2.25
C PRO A 286 -16.01 -5.39 1.88
N ASP A 287 -16.76 -4.66 2.72
CA ASP A 287 -18.15 -4.30 2.44
C ASP A 287 -18.29 -3.13 1.45
N GLY A 288 -17.18 -2.57 1.01
CA GLY A 288 -17.12 -1.48 0.04
C GLY A 288 -17.57 -0.12 0.57
N LYS A 289 -17.70 0.06 1.90
CA LYS A 289 -18.21 1.32 2.47
C LYS A 289 -17.14 2.39 2.65
N PHE A 290 -15.96 2.01 3.11
CA PHE A 290 -14.90 2.96 3.43
C PHE A 290 -13.64 2.69 2.63
N ILE A 291 -13.10 3.75 2.03
CA ILE A 291 -11.78 3.78 1.44
C ILE A 291 -10.85 4.41 2.47
N LEU A 292 -9.68 3.83 2.66
CA LEU A 292 -8.62 4.30 3.53
C LEU A 292 -7.43 4.70 2.66
N GLN A 293 -7.04 5.98 2.69
CA GLN A 293 -6.00 6.55 1.83
C GLN A 293 -4.90 7.15 2.68
N SER A 294 -3.68 6.64 2.60
CA SER A 294 -2.54 7.26 3.28
C SER A 294 -2.21 8.63 2.66
N LEU A 295 -1.96 9.60 3.52
CA LEU A 295 -1.60 10.97 3.18
C LEU A 295 -0.19 11.25 3.71
N SER A 296 0.82 11.00 2.88
CA SER A 296 2.23 10.91 3.29
C SER A 296 2.79 12.24 3.85
N ARG A 297 2.31 13.38 3.37
CA ARG A 297 2.78 14.69 3.84
C ARG A 297 2.09 15.15 5.12
N GLN A 298 0.91 14.58 5.43
CA GLN A 298 0.13 14.94 6.62
C GLN A 298 0.33 13.97 7.79
N GLY A 299 0.98 12.82 7.57
CA GLY A 299 1.13 11.80 8.61
C GLY A 299 -0.18 11.13 9.01
N GLN A 300 -1.16 11.10 8.12
CA GLN A 300 -2.53 10.66 8.39
C GLN A 300 -3.03 9.66 7.36
N VAL A 301 -4.14 9.01 7.68
CA VAL A 301 -4.98 8.26 6.76
C VAL A 301 -6.33 8.97 6.65
N ALA A 302 -6.72 9.34 5.45
CA ALA A 302 -8.07 9.82 5.17
C ALA A 302 -9.05 8.65 5.13
N VAL A 303 -10.18 8.79 5.82
CA VAL A 303 -11.32 7.89 5.76
C VAL A 303 -12.33 8.49 4.80
N ILE A 304 -12.68 7.78 3.76
CA ILE A 304 -13.55 8.25 2.69
C ILE A 304 -14.79 7.35 2.64
N ASP A 305 -15.97 7.95 2.73
CA ASP A 305 -17.21 7.26 2.39
C ASP A 305 -17.27 7.02 0.89
N ALA A 306 -17.28 5.75 0.50
CA ALA A 306 -17.19 5.37 -0.90
C ALA A 306 -18.45 5.72 -1.71
N ALA A 307 -19.63 5.67 -1.10
CA ALA A 307 -20.89 6.00 -1.75
C ALA A 307 -21.04 7.52 -1.95
N LEU A 308 -20.70 8.29 -0.92
CA LEU A 308 -20.73 9.75 -0.97
C LEU A 308 -19.53 10.34 -1.71
N ARG A 309 -18.42 9.56 -1.83
CA ARG A 309 -17.13 10.00 -2.37
C ARG A 309 -16.63 11.26 -1.67
N LYS A 310 -16.63 11.21 -0.34
CA LYS A 310 -16.25 12.33 0.53
C LYS A 310 -15.36 11.85 1.67
N VAL A 311 -14.39 12.66 2.05
CA VAL A 311 -13.63 12.45 3.28
C VAL A 311 -14.58 12.68 4.47
N VAL A 312 -14.67 11.69 5.34
CA VAL A 312 -15.53 11.69 6.54
C VAL A 312 -14.73 11.68 7.84
N GLY A 313 -13.42 11.53 7.77
CA GLY A 313 -12.53 11.58 8.92
C GLY A 313 -11.07 11.41 8.51
N HIS A 314 -10.19 11.64 9.48
CA HIS A 314 -8.75 11.39 9.38
C HIS A 314 -8.30 10.60 10.60
N ILE A 315 -7.26 9.79 10.44
CA ILE A 315 -6.66 9.00 11.52
C ILE A 315 -5.16 9.24 11.50
N ALA A 316 -4.58 9.56 12.65
CA ALA A 316 -3.12 9.71 12.77
C ALA A 316 -2.43 8.37 12.49
N ALA A 317 -1.41 8.37 11.63
CA ALA A 317 -0.72 7.16 11.20
C ALA A 317 0.75 7.12 11.61
N GLY A 318 1.43 8.25 11.55
CA GLY A 318 2.86 8.38 11.76
C GLY A 318 3.49 9.23 10.65
N GLU A 319 4.80 9.35 10.67
CA GLU A 319 5.53 10.21 9.74
C GLU A 319 5.72 9.51 8.38
N THR A 320 5.38 10.20 7.29
CA THR A 320 5.46 9.69 5.91
C THR A 320 4.79 8.32 5.70
N PRO A 321 3.47 8.18 6.01
CA PRO A 321 2.75 6.93 5.75
C PRO A 321 2.70 6.62 4.26
N ASP A 322 2.95 5.34 3.91
CA ASP A 322 2.93 4.84 2.54
C ASP A 322 1.99 3.64 2.40
N GLY A 323 2.51 2.43 2.36
CA GLY A 323 1.72 1.21 2.24
C GLY A 323 0.74 1.02 3.39
N ILE A 324 -0.43 0.48 3.08
CA ILE A 324 -1.53 0.37 4.05
C ILE A 324 -2.32 -0.91 3.79
N ALA A 325 -2.61 -1.65 4.86
CA ALA A 325 -3.41 -2.86 4.81
C ALA A 325 -4.50 -2.87 5.88
N TYR A 326 -5.69 -3.28 5.47
CA TYR A 326 -6.87 -3.39 6.33
C TYR A 326 -7.21 -4.85 6.62
N THR A 327 -7.64 -5.13 7.86
CA THR A 327 -8.29 -6.38 8.23
C THR A 327 -9.56 -6.13 9.05
N PRO A 328 -10.65 -6.89 8.82
CA PRO A 328 -11.85 -6.79 9.67
C PRO A 328 -11.64 -7.32 11.10
N ARG A 329 -10.51 -7.98 11.36
CA ARG A 329 -10.14 -8.40 12.71
C ARG A 329 -9.96 -7.18 13.60
N VAL A 330 -10.65 -7.19 14.74
CA VAL A 330 -10.44 -6.19 15.79
C VAL A 330 -9.29 -6.68 16.68
N THR A 331 -8.23 -5.88 16.74
CA THR A 331 -7.07 -6.14 17.61
C THR A 331 -7.22 -5.32 18.89
N GLN A 332 -7.00 -5.94 20.01
CA GLN A 332 -7.02 -5.29 21.32
C GLN A 332 -5.61 -5.31 21.94
N PRO A 333 -5.23 -4.28 22.72
CA PRO A 333 -4.01 -4.34 23.51
C PRO A 333 -4.01 -5.58 24.40
N PRO A 334 -2.87 -6.23 24.62
CA PRO A 334 -2.76 -7.29 25.63
C PRO A 334 -3.18 -6.73 26.99
N ARG A 335 -3.96 -7.54 27.73
CA ARG A 335 -4.42 -7.20 29.10
C ARG A 335 -3.27 -7.21 30.08
#